data_925cc323faabecd30778209a8e1c5ab2
#
_entry.id   925cc323faabecd30778209a8e1c5ab2
#
_cell.length_a   1.000
_cell.length_b   1.000
_cell.length_c   1.000
_cell.angle_alpha   90.00
_cell.angle_beta   90.00
_cell.angle_gamma   90.00
#
_symmetry.space_group_name_H-M   'P 1'
#
loop_
_entity.id
_entity.type
_entity.pdbx_description
1 polymer ?
#
loop_
_entity_poly.entity_id
_entity_poly.type
_entity_poly.pdbx_seq_one_letter_code
_entity_poly.pdbx_strand_id
1 'polypeptide(L)'
;MKETKIEYRKVEDLIPYDKNPRLNNDAVKYVAESIKQFGFKVPIIIDKNNVIVAGHTRLKASKQLGLKEVPVIVADDLTEEQIKAFRLVDNKVTDFSLWDYEKLKVEIDKINNFKVDHIDDFNVDLNFFGFDNYSVYEVLDETGLSKNENENIEKDSFIITFSLKHELKPYFENYLKTHSKEDLNFIFLNVIKGMSDNGD
;
A
#
# COMPACT_ATOMS: atom_id res chain seq x y z
N MET A 1 14.86 -27.63 2.50
CA MET A 1 14.96 -26.24 1.97
C MET A 1 16.42 -25.82 2.11
N LYS A 2 16.98 -25.15 1.11
CA LYS A 2 18.32 -24.56 1.21
C LYS A 2 18.29 -23.39 2.19
N GLU A 3 19.37 -23.20 2.93
CA GLU A 3 19.49 -22.04 3.82
C GLU A 3 19.56 -20.74 3.03
N THR A 4 18.69 -19.80 3.35
CA THR A 4 18.67 -18.48 2.71
C THR A 4 19.74 -17.58 3.33
N LYS A 5 20.64 -17.06 2.52
CA LYS A 5 21.71 -16.14 2.97
C LYS A 5 21.50 -14.74 2.40
N ILE A 6 21.74 -13.75 3.24
CA ILE A 6 21.77 -12.35 2.80
C ILE A 6 23.20 -12.00 2.46
N GLU A 7 23.39 -11.47 1.25
CA GLU A 7 24.65 -10.96 0.75
C GLU A 7 24.48 -9.47 0.42
N TYR A 8 25.58 -8.76 0.19
CA TYR A 8 25.55 -7.39 -0.29
C TYR A 8 26.04 -7.34 -1.74
N ARG A 9 25.34 -6.55 -2.55
CA ARG A 9 25.70 -6.30 -3.95
C ARG A 9 25.70 -4.79 -4.22
N LYS A 10 26.57 -4.36 -5.11
CA LYS A 10 26.55 -2.99 -5.58
C LYS A 10 25.27 -2.73 -6.35
N VAL A 11 24.69 -1.56 -6.14
CA VAL A 11 23.44 -1.13 -6.81
C VAL A 11 23.62 -1.08 -8.33
N GLU A 12 24.82 -0.76 -8.80
CA GLU A 12 25.17 -0.71 -10.23
C GLU A 12 25.22 -2.10 -10.90
N ASP A 13 25.50 -3.16 -10.14
CA ASP A 13 25.60 -4.53 -10.65
C ASP A 13 24.24 -5.21 -10.79
N LEU A 14 23.18 -4.60 -10.21
CA LEU A 14 21.83 -5.17 -10.24
C LEU A 14 21.11 -4.82 -11.52
N ILE A 15 20.61 -5.83 -12.21
CA ILE A 15 19.97 -5.73 -13.52
C ILE A 15 18.46 -5.80 -13.36
N PRO A 16 17.71 -4.71 -13.68
CA PRO A 16 16.25 -4.77 -13.72
C PRO A 16 15.76 -5.81 -14.73
N TYR A 17 14.68 -6.51 -14.42
CA TYR A 17 14.04 -7.40 -15.39
C TYR A 17 13.16 -6.57 -16.34
N ASP A 18 13.53 -6.50 -17.62
CA ASP A 18 12.90 -5.61 -18.62
C ASP A 18 11.42 -5.90 -18.86
N LYS A 19 11.01 -7.16 -18.69
CA LYS A 19 9.62 -7.60 -18.89
C LYS A 19 8.80 -7.57 -17.60
N ASN A 20 9.18 -6.74 -16.61
CA ASN A 20 8.40 -6.60 -15.38
C ASN A 20 7.04 -5.97 -15.67
N PRO A 21 5.91 -6.69 -15.44
CA PRO A 21 4.59 -6.17 -15.78
C PRO A 21 4.07 -5.13 -14.79
N ARG A 22 4.72 -4.94 -13.63
CA ARG A 22 4.23 -4.06 -12.56
C ARG A 22 4.75 -2.64 -12.75
N LEU A 23 3.83 -1.69 -12.86
CA LEU A 23 4.13 -0.26 -12.83
C LEU A 23 4.26 0.19 -11.36
N ASN A 24 5.44 0.68 -10.97
CA ASN A 24 5.75 0.97 -9.57
C ASN A 24 6.47 2.30 -9.35
N ASN A 25 6.41 3.23 -10.30
CA ASN A 25 7.13 4.50 -10.19
C ASN A 25 6.62 5.34 -9.01
N ASP A 26 5.32 5.39 -8.80
CA ASP A 26 4.70 6.18 -7.73
C ASP A 26 5.05 5.63 -6.33
N ALA A 27 5.32 4.32 -6.24
CA ALA A 27 5.70 3.69 -4.98
C ALA A 27 7.17 3.97 -4.57
N VAL A 28 8.01 4.45 -5.48
CA VAL A 28 9.45 4.63 -5.22
C VAL A 28 9.71 5.59 -4.07
N LYS A 29 9.00 6.72 -4.01
CA LYS A 29 9.15 7.72 -2.96
C LYS A 29 8.82 7.17 -1.56
N TYR A 30 7.80 6.34 -1.46
CA TYR A 30 7.40 5.71 -0.19
C TYR A 30 8.42 4.67 0.27
N VAL A 31 8.91 3.85 -0.66
CA VAL A 31 9.96 2.87 -0.36
C VAL A 31 11.28 3.55 0.00
N ALA A 32 11.63 4.65 -0.67
CA ALA A 32 12.83 5.43 -0.35
C ALA A 32 12.74 6.02 1.06
N GLU A 33 11.60 6.61 1.42
CA GLU A 33 11.41 7.16 2.77
C GLU A 33 11.43 6.06 3.83
N SER A 34 10.80 4.90 3.58
CA SER A 34 10.87 3.75 4.48
C SER A 34 12.30 3.25 4.68
N ILE A 35 13.12 3.16 3.61
CA ILE A 35 14.53 2.77 3.72
C ILE A 35 15.32 3.81 4.52
N LYS A 36 15.06 5.10 4.32
CA LYS A 36 15.72 6.18 5.03
C LYS A 36 15.43 6.14 6.54
N GLN A 37 14.17 5.91 6.92
CA GLN A 37 13.75 5.90 8.32
C GLN A 37 14.12 4.62 9.05
N PHE A 38 13.89 3.47 8.43
CA PHE A 38 14.03 2.17 9.10
C PHE A 38 15.28 1.38 8.68
N GLY A 39 16.02 1.87 7.68
CA GLY A 39 17.06 1.11 7.03
C GLY A 39 16.51 0.05 6.07
N PHE A 40 17.41 -0.64 5.38
CA PHE A 40 17.04 -1.66 4.39
C PHE A 40 16.65 -2.99 5.08
N LYS A 41 15.37 -3.16 5.44
CA LYS A 41 14.89 -4.31 6.22
C LYS A 41 14.46 -5.51 5.37
N VAL A 42 14.09 -5.29 4.10
CA VAL A 42 13.60 -6.33 3.19
C VAL A 42 14.54 -6.45 2.00
N PRO A 43 15.37 -7.50 1.88
CA PRO A 43 16.35 -7.67 0.80
C PRO A 43 15.72 -7.69 -0.59
N ILE A 44 16.52 -7.39 -1.61
CA ILE A 44 16.16 -7.59 -3.01
C ILE A 44 16.46 -9.05 -3.36
N ILE A 45 15.55 -9.73 -4.07
CA ILE A 45 15.79 -11.09 -4.56
C ILE A 45 16.30 -11.00 -5.99
N ILE A 46 17.42 -11.66 -6.26
CA ILE A 46 18.06 -11.71 -7.57
C ILE A 46 18.31 -13.15 -8.01
N ASP A 47 18.47 -13.38 -9.29
CA ASP A 47 18.98 -14.64 -9.80
C ASP A 47 20.52 -14.69 -9.80
N LYS A 48 21.11 -15.81 -10.25
CA LYS A 48 22.56 -16.01 -10.37
C LYS A 48 23.28 -15.01 -11.30
N ASN A 49 22.52 -14.31 -12.16
CA ASN A 49 23.04 -13.34 -13.11
C ASN A 49 22.81 -11.89 -12.64
N ASN A 50 22.46 -11.68 -11.36
CA ASN A 50 22.09 -10.39 -10.77
C ASN A 50 20.81 -9.76 -11.36
N VAL A 51 19.99 -10.52 -12.11
CA VAL A 51 18.71 -10.02 -12.61
C VAL A 51 17.68 -10.06 -11.50
N ILE A 52 16.97 -8.96 -11.31
CA ILE A 52 15.99 -8.85 -10.22
C ILE A 52 14.82 -9.82 -10.42
N VAL A 53 14.55 -10.59 -9.40
CA VAL A 53 13.39 -11.45 -9.27
C VAL A 53 12.27 -10.73 -8.52
N ALA A 54 12.58 -10.13 -7.35
CA ALA A 54 11.64 -9.33 -6.57
C ALA A 54 12.33 -8.09 -5.97
N GLY A 55 11.66 -6.94 -5.97
CA GLY A 55 12.19 -5.71 -5.36
C GLY A 55 12.64 -4.63 -6.32
N HIS A 56 12.09 -4.54 -7.53
CA HIS A 56 12.38 -3.48 -8.51
C HIS A 56 12.20 -2.07 -7.92
N THR A 57 11.16 -1.85 -7.10
CA THR A 57 10.93 -0.57 -6.43
C THR A 57 12.04 -0.25 -5.44
N ARG A 58 12.54 -1.26 -4.70
CA ARG A 58 13.67 -1.12 -3.77
C ARG A 58 14.97 -0.75 -4.49
N LEU A 59 15.24 -1.33 -5.68
CA LEU A 59 16.38 -0.91 -6.49
C LEU A 59 16.25 0.55 -6.93
N LYS A 60 15.07 0.97 -7.42
CA LYS A 60 14.85 2.37 -7.82
C LYS A 60 15.03 3.33 -6.64
N ALA A 61 14.46 2.98 -5.48
CA ALA A 61 14.61 3.74 -4.24
C ALA A 61 16.08 3.84 -3.80
N SER A 62 16.84 2.73 -3.89
CA SER A 62 18.27 2.71 -3.58
C SER A 62 19.08 3.64 -4.47
N LYS A 63 18.78 3.68 -5.77
CA LYS A 63 19.40 4.62 -6.72
C LYS A 63 19.05 6.06 -6.36
N GLN A 64 17.79 6.35 -6.01
CA GLN A 64 17.36 7.69 -5.60
C GLN A 64 18.06 8.15 -4.31
N LEU A 65 18.30 7.22 -3.37
CA LEU A 65 19.00 7.50 -2.11
C LEU A 65 20.53 7.54 -2.25
N GLY A 66 21.07 7.23 -3.42
CA GLY A 66 22.53 7.18 -3.64
C GLY A 66 23.23 6.06 -2.89
N LEU A 67 22.53 4.98 -2.55
CA LEU A 67 23.13 3.82 -1.88
C LEU A 67 24.10 3.13 -2.83
N LYS A 68 25.28 2.76 -2.31
CA LYS A 68 26.30 2.04 -3.09
C LYS A 68 26.04 0.54 -3.14
N GLU A 69 25.60 -0.01 -2.01
CA GLU A 69 25.34 -1.44 -1.83
C GLU A 69 24.00 -1.66 -1.17
N VAL A 70 23.39 -2.80 -1.46
CA VAL A 70 22.11 -3.22 -0.90
C VAL A 70 22.14 -4.70 -0.53
N PRO A 71 21.34 -5.10 0.50
CA PRO A 71 21.22 -6.51 0.84
C PRO A 71 20.39 -7.24 -0.22
N VAL A 72 20.87 -8.40 -0.62
CA VAL A 72 20.23 -9.28 -1.60
C VAL A 72 20.14 -10.72 -1.11
N ILE A 73 19.20 -11.45 -1.67
CA ILE A 73 19.10 -12.91 -1.58
C ILE A 73 19.24 -13.44 -3.00
N VAL A 74 20.15 -14.41 -3.19
CA VAL A 74 20.34 -15.06 -4.48
C VAL A 74 19.46 -16.30 -4.56
N ALA A 75 18.50 -16.31 -5.48
CA ALA A 75 17.63 -17.44 -5.76
C ALA A 75 18.34 -18.43 -6.71
N ASP A 76 19.43 -19.03 -6.24
CA ASP A 76 20.26 -19.96 -7.00
C ASP A 76 19.77 -21.43 -6.94
N ASP A 77 18.72 -21.66 -6.17
CA ASP A 77 18.04 -22.94 -5.99
C ASP A 77 16.79 -23.09 -6.89
N LEU A 78 16.44 -22.06 -7.67
CA LEU A 78 15.31 -22.05 -8.58
C LEU A 78 15.74 -22.21 -10.04
N THR A 79 14.96 -22.95 -10.83
CA THR A 79 15.11 -22.98 -12.29
C THR A 79 14.63 -21.66 -12.91
N GLU A 80 14.97 -21.41 -14.19
CA GLU A 80 14.52 -20.21 -14.89
C GLU A 80 13.00 -20.10 -14.97
N GLU A 81 12.30 -21.22 -15.15
CA GLU A 81 10.84 -21.28 -15.17
C GLU A 81 10.26 -20.96 -13.81
N GLN A 82 10.85 -21.48 -12.73
CA GLN A 82 10.46 -21.18 -11.35
C GLN A 82 10.67 -19.71 -11.03
N ILE A 83 11.78 -19.10 -11.47
CA ILE A 83 12.05 -17.67 -11.31
C ILE A 83 10.98 -16.84 -12.02
N LYS A 84 10.59 -17.19 -13.26
CA LYS A 84 9.52 -16.49 -13.99
C LYS A 84 8.18 -16.60 -13.26
N ALA A 85 7.83 -17.79 -12.78
CA ALA A 85 6.61 -18.01 -12.02
C ALA A 85 6.64 -17.23 -10.70
N PHE A 86 7.75 -17.25 -9.96
CA PHE A 86 7.90 -16.56 -8.68
C PHE A 86 7.75 -15.05 -8.82
N ARG A 87 8.28 -14.43 -9.89
CA ARG A 87 8.06 -12.99 -10.17
C ARG A 87 6.59 -12.62 -10.23
N LEU A 88 5.76 -13.46 -10.85
CA LEU A 88 4.32 -13.20 -10.98
C LEU A 88 3.59 -13.46 -9.66
N VAL A 89 3.90 -14.58 -9.00
CA VAL A 89 3.26 -14.97 -7.75
C VAL A 89 3.56 -13.98 -6.63
N ASP A 90 4.83 -13.58 -6.43
CA ASP A 90 5.26 -12.61 -5.41
C ASP A 90 4.49 -11.28 -5.53
N ASN A 91 4.29 -10.82 -6.77
CA ASN A 91 3.49 -9.63 -7.00
C ASN A 91 2.00 -9.86 -6.72
N LYS A 92 1.47 -11.02 -7.11
CA LYS A 92 0.02 -11.28 -7.05
C LYS A 92 -0.48 -11.56 -5.64
N VAL A 93 0.30 -12.27 -4.82
CA VAL A 93 -0.13 -12.62 -3.45
C VAL A 93 -0.34 -11.38 -2.57
N THR A 94 0.34 -10.28 -2.86
CA THR A 94 0.15 -9.01 -2.17
C THR A 94 -1.27 -8.45 -2.37
N ASP A 95 -1.92 -8.75 -3.51
CA ASP A 95 -3.25 -8.25 -3.83
C ASP A 95 -4.36 -9.00 -3.04
N PHE A 96 -4.05 -10.13 -2.40
CA PHE A 96 -5.02 -10.92 -1.63
C PHE A 96 -5.10 -10.54 -0.15
N SER A 97 -4.23 -9.68 0.34
CA SER A 97 -4.28 -9.22 1.72
C SER A 97 -5.14 -7.96 1.86
N LEU A 98 -5.93 -7.94 2.93
CA LEU A 98 -6.76 -6.78 3.30
C LEU A 98 -6.36 -6.32 4.70
N TRP A 99 -6.60 -5.05 4.99
CA TRP A 99 -6.42 -4.51 6.32
C TRP A 99 -7.61 -4.86 7.22
N ASP A 100 -7.32 -5.29 8.43
CA ASP A 100 -8.26 -5.27 9.54
C ASP A 100 -8.21 -3.82 10.10
N TYR A 101 -9.21 -3.03 9.71
CA TYR A 101 -9.20 -1.59 9.98
C TYR A 101 -9.31 -1.26 11.47
N GLU A 102 -10.00 -2.10 12.27
CA GLU A 102 -10.07 -1.91 13.71
C GLU A 102 -8.70 -2.03 14.37
N LYS A 103 -8.00 -3.10 14.04
CA LYS A 103 -6.64 -3.31 14.55
C LYS A 103 -5.67 -2.27 14.01
N LEU A 104 -5.81 -1.91 12.73
CA LEU A 104 -4.97 -0.89 12.11
C LEU A 104 -5.09 0.46 12.82
N LYS A 105 -6.33 0.89 13.12
CA LYS A 105 -6.56 2.13 13.87
C LYS A 105 -5.87 2.12 15.22
N VAL A 106 -6.03 1.03 15.99
CA VAL A 106 -5.39 0.89 17.29
C VAL A 106 -3.86 1.00 17.21
N GLU A 107 -3.26 0.41 16.17
CA GLU A 107 -1.80 0.49 15.98
C GLU A 107 -1.35 1.91 15.55
N ILE A 108 -2.10 2.58 14.67
CA ILE A 108 -1.83 3.97 14.27
C ILE A 108 -1.90 4.90 15.50
N ASP A 109 -2.95 4.77 16.31
CA ASP A 109 -3.14 5.59 17.52
C ASP A 109 -2.00 5.37 18.52
N LYS A 110 -1.55 4.12 18.71
CA LYS A 110 -0.39 3.82 19.57
C LYS A 110 0.89 4.51 19.04
N ILE A 111 1.14 4.45 17.73
CA ILE A 111 2.32 5.08 17.12
C ILE A 111 2.27 6.59 17.28
N ASN A 112 1.11 7.22 16.98
CA ASN A 112 0.94 8.67 17.09
C ASN A 112 1.04 9.18 18.54
N ASN A 113 0.64 8.35 19.52
CA ASN A 113 0.71 8.68 20.94
C ASN A 113 2.01 8.22 21.61
N PHE A 114 2.90 7.57 20.84
CA PHE A 114 4.15 7.04 21.39
C PHE A 114 5.14 8.19 21.62
N LYS A 115 5.29 8.56 22.88
CA LYS A 115 6.33 9.49 23.34
C LYS A 115 7.45 8.66 23.95
N VAL A 116 8.61 8.68 23.34
CA VAL A 116 9.82 8.08 23.91
C VAL A 116 10.65 9.19 24.51
N ASP A 117 10.79 9.18 25.85
CA ASP A 117 11.76 10.00 26.52
C ASP A 117 13.16 9.55 26.03
N HIS A 118 13.86 10.41 25.28
CA HIS A 118 15.22 10.22 24.76
C HIS A 118 15.41 9.61 23.36
N ILE A 119 14.39 9.49 22.51
CA ILE A 119 14.57 9.21 21.07
C ILE A 119 14.06 10.42 20.30
N ASP A 120 14.91 11.44 20.16
CA ASP A 120 14.58 12.68 19.44
C ASP A 120 14.39 12.50 17.92
N ASP A 121 14.77 11.34 17.36
CA ASP A 121 14.82 11.10 15.91
C ASP A 121 13.71 10.16 15.38
N PHE A 122 12.82 9.63 16.24
CA PHE A 122 11.74 8.78 15.76
C PHE A 122 10.50 9.62 15.43
N ASN A 123 10.44 10.12 14.21
CA ASN A 123 9.29 10.85 13.69
C ASN A 123 8.85 10.23 12.36
N VAL A 124 7.98 9.24 12.44
CA VAL A 124 7.36 8.63 11.26
C VAL A 124 6.09 9.36 10.93
N ASP A 125 6.08 10.05 9.79
CA ASP A 125 4.85 10.62 9.24
C ASP A 125 4.03 9.53 8.55
N LEU A 126 3.10 8.92 9.29
CA LEU A 126 2.20 7.90 8.76
C LEU A 126 1.29 8.44 7.64
N ASN A 127 0.98 9.75 7.65
CA ASN A 127 0.17 10.37 6.61
C ASN A 127 0.90 10.37 5.25
N PHE A 128 2.23 10.56 5.27
CA PHE A 128 3.04 10.42 4.05
C PHE A 128 2.88 9.03 3.41
N PHE A 129 2.72 7.99 4.21
CA PHE A 129 2.52 6.61 3.74
C PHE A 129 1.06 6.29 3.37
N GLY A 130 0.16 7.27 3.42
CA GLY A 130 -1.24 7.12 3.03
C GLY A 130 -2.15 6.63 4.15
N PHE A 131 -1.73 6.81 5.41
CA PHE A 131 -2.56 6.52 6.58
C PHE A 131 -3.32 7.75 7.11
N ASP A 132 -3.36 8.84 6.35
CA ASP A 132 -4.06 10.09 6.67
C ASP A 132 -5.58 9.94 6.78
N ASN A 133 -6.16 9.00 6.02
CA ASN A 133 -7.60 8.79 5.99
C ASN A 133 -8.10 7.72 6.98
N TYR A 134 -7.21 7.03 7.69
CA TYR A 134 -7.61 5.94 8.60
C TYR A 134 -8.16 6.43 9.94
N SER A 135 -7.96 7.69 10.28
CA SER A 135 -8.61 8.33 11.43
C SER A 135 -10.10 8.63 11.20
N VAL A 136 -10.56 8.56 9.95
CA VAL A 136 -11.94 8.88 9.53
C VAL A 136 -12.78 7.61 9.29
N TYR A 137 -12.16 6.44 9.20
CA TYR A 137 -12.92 5.19 9.15
C TYR A 137 -13.40 4.85 10.57
N GLU A 138 -14.57 5.37 10.89
CA GLU A 138 -15.35 4.88 12.02
C GLU A 138 -15.56 3.39 11.79
N VAL A 139 -15.14 2.61 12.77
CA VAL A 139 -15.41 1.18 12.77
C VAL A 139 -16.93 1.01 12.90
N LEU A 140 -17.54 0.53 11.85
CA LEU A 140 -18.93 0.11 11.90
C LEU A 140 -19.01 -1.17 12.72
N ASP A 141 -19.96 -1.25 13.65
CA ASP A 141 -20.24 -2.50 14.35
C ASP A 141 -20.89 -3.53 13.42
N GLU A 142 -21.25 -4.70 13.95
CA GLU A 142 -21.91 -5.77 13.19
C GLU A 142 -23.23 -5.33 12.55
N THR A 143 -23.81 -4.19 12.97
CA THR A 143 -25.00 -3.57 12.38
C THR A 143 -24.67 -2.54 11.31
N GLY A 144 -23.39 -2.24 11.08
CA GLY A 144 -22.92 -1.23 10.12
C GLY A 144 -23.06 0.21 10.63
N LEU A 145 -23.22 0.42 11.93
CA LEU A 145 -23.40 1.74 12.54
C LEU A 145 -22.12 2.16 13.28
N SER A 146 -21.79 3.45 13.20
CA SER A 146 -20.65 4.03 13.91
C SER A 146 -20.87 4.04 15.43
N LYS A 147 -19.79 3.72 16.19
CA LYS A 147 -19.80 3.75 17.67
C LYS A 147 -19.26 5.06 18.27
N ASN A 148 -18.99 6.10 17.47
CA ASN A 148 -18.49 7.35 18.02
C ASN A 148 -19.59 8.12 18.79
N GLU A 149 -19.47 8.17 20.10
CA GLU A 149 -20.40 8.86 20.99
C GLU A 149 -20.28 10.40 20.97
N ASN A 150 -19.36 10.99 20.18
CA ASN A 150 -19.02 12.41 20.31
C ASN A 150 -19.26 13.32 19.10
N GLU A 151 -19.83 12.85 18.02
CA GLU A 151 -20.26 13.74 16.94
C GLU A 151 -21.71 13.45 16.56
N ASN A 152 -22.51 14.52 16.37
CA ASN A 152 -23.89 14.46 15.91
C ASN A 152 -23.99 13.94 14.48
N ILE A 153 -23.71 12.65 14.28
CA ILE A 153 -24.08 11.96 13.05
C ILE A 153 -25.57 11.69 13.16
N GLU A 154 -26.34 12.16 12.19
CA GLU A 154 -27.75 11.84 12.10
C GLU A 154 -27.92 10.31 12.22
N LYS A 155 -28.77 9.87 13.16
CA LYS A 155 -28.96 8.45 13.52
C LYS A 155 -29.39 7.54 12.36
N ASP A 156 -29.62 8.12 11.17
CA ASP A 156 -30.10 7.46 9.97
C ASP A 156 -29.06 7.40 8.83
N SER A 157 -27.76 7.60 9.13
CA SER A 157 -26.70 7.51 8.12
C SER A 157 -25.90 6.20 8.21
N PHE A 158 -25.48 5.68 7.08
CA PHE A 158 -24.58 4.54 6.98
C PHE A 158 -23.49 4.85 5.93
N ILE A 159 -22.33 4.22 6.10
CA ILE A 159 -21.19 4.43 5.20
C ILE A 159 -21.08 3.26 4.22
N ILE A 160 -20.99 3.57 2.93
CA ILE A 160 -20.67 2.58 1.89
C ILE A 160 -19.31 2.90 1.33
N THR A 161 -18.41 1.91 1.31
CA THR A 161 -17.10 2.01 0.66
C THR A 161 -17.10 1.20 -0.62
N PHE A 162 -16.68 1.82 -1.72
CA PHE A 162 -16.49 1.13 -2.99
C PHE A 162 -15.19 1.56 -3.65
N SER A 163 -14.59 0.64 -4.42
CA SER A 163 -13.38 0.91 -5.18
C SER A 163 -13.72 1.28 -6.61
N LEU A 164 -13.28 2.44 -7.06
CA LEU A 164 -13.37 2.85 -8.45
C LEU A 164 -12.15 2.36 -9.23
N LYS A 165 -12.36 1.99 -10.50
CA LYS A 165 -11.25 1.73 -11.41
C LYS A 165 -10.41 3.00 -11.56
N HIS A 166 -9.09 2.84 -11.60
CA HIS A 166 -8.14 3.96 -11.66
C HIS A 166 -8.41 4.92 -12.84
N GLU A 167 -8.89 4.40 -13.96
CA GLU A 167 -9.29 5.18 -15.15
C GLU A 167 -10.42 6.19 -14.87
N LEU A 168 -11.23 5.97 -13.84
CA LEU A 168 -12.33 6.85 -13.44
C LEU A 168 -11.89 7.96 -12.47
N LYS A 169 -10.69 7.87 -11.91
CA LYS A 169 -10.16 8.83 -10.93
C LYS A 169 -10.21 10.28 -11.40
N PRO A 170 -9.75 10.65 -12.64
CA PRO A 170 -9.78 12.04 -13.09
C PRO A 170 -11.20 12.61 -13.20
N TYR A 171 -12.16 11.78 -13.61
CA TYR A 171 -13.57 12.19 -13.71
C TYR A 171 -14.17 12.44 -12.32
N PHE A 172 -13.86 11.57 -11.37
CA PHE A 172 -14.33 11.69 -10.00
C PHE A 172 -13.73 12.92 -9.29
N GLU A 173 -12.41 13.14 -9.42
CA GLU A 173 -11.74 14.32 -8.87
C GLU A 173 -12.27 15.63 -9.48
N ASN A 174 -12.59 15.63 -10.77
CA ASN A 174 -13.18 16.80 -11.43
C ASN A 174 -14.61 17.05 -10.95
N TYR A 175 -15.39 15.99 -10.74
CA TYR A 175 -16.74 16.08 -10.19
C TYR A 175 -16.73 16.69 -8.78
N LEU A 176 -15.82 16.24 -7.90
CA LEU A 176 -15.69 16.77 -6.53
C LEU A 176 -15.29 18.25 -6.44
N LYS A 177 -14.73 18.84 -7.50
CA LYS A 177 -14.40 20.28 -7.53
C LYS A 177 -15.64 21.17 -7.66
N THR A 178 -16.73 20.64 -8.19
CA THR A 178 -17.92 21.40 -8.56
C THR A 178 -19.18 20.95 -7.82
N HIS A 179 -19.13 19.84 -7.10
CA HIS A 179 -20.27 19.23 -6.42
C HIS A 179 -19.93 18.87 -4.97
N SER A 180 -20.93 18.95 -4.10
CA SER A 180 -20.79 18.59 -2.69
C SER A 180 -20.82 17.06 -2.47
N LYS A 181 -20.49 16.62 -1.25
CA LYS A 181 -20.67 15.21 -0.86
C LYS A 181 -22.17 14.80 -0.85
N GLU A 182 -23.06 15.74 -0.58
CA GLU A 182 -24.52 15.52 -0.60
C GLU A 182 -25.02 15.23 -2.02
N ASP A 183 -24.46 15.92 -3.04
CA ASP A 183 -24.78 15.63 -4.44
C ASP A 183 -24.36 14.21 -4.84
N LEU A 184 -23.22 13.74 -4.35
CA LEU A 184 -22.78 12.35 -4.55
C LEU A 184 -23.71 11.35 -3.90
N ASN A 185 -24.12 11.59 -2.66
CA ASN A 185 -25.06 10.74 -1.94
C ASN A 185 -26.39 10.64 -2.70
N PHE A 186 -26.88 11.77 -3.24
CA PHE A 186 -28.12 11.81 -4.03
C PHE A 186 -28.02 10.98 -5.32
N ILE A 187 -26.90 11.11 -6.06
CA ILE A 187 -26.67 10.32 -7.27
C ILE A 187 -26.59 8.83 -6.94
N PHE A 188 -25.85 8.47 -5.89
CA PHE A 188 -25.67 7.10 -5.48
C PHE A 188 -27.00 6.45 -5.08
N LEU A 189 -27.82 7.19 -4.34
CA LEU A 189 -29.16 6.76 -3.94
C LEU A 189 -30.07 6.49 -5.14
N ASN A 190 -30.02 7.36 -6.15
CA ASN A 190 -30.81 7.21 -7.38
C ASN A 190 -30.36 6.00 -8.21
N VAL A 191 -29.03 5.73 -8.27
CA VAL A 191 -28.49 4.53 -8.95
C VAL A 191 -28.98 3.27 -8.25
N ILE A 192 -28.91 3.21 -6.91
CA ILE A 192 -29.38 2.04 -6.14
C ILE A 192 -30.89 1.83 -6.30
N LYS A 193 -31.69 2.89 -6.20
CA LYS A 193 -33.16 2.81 -6.42
C LYS A 193 -33.48 2.33 -7.83
N GLY A 194 -32.80 2.86 -8.85
CA GLY A 194 -33.00 2.42 -10.24
C GLY A 194 -32.59 0.97 -10.51
N MET A 195 -31.67 0.40 -9.70
CA MET A 195 -31.32 -1.02 -9.76
C MET A 195 -32.36 -1.92 -9.10
N SER A 196 -33.02 -1.46 -8.01
CA SER A 196 -34.07 -2.23 -7.35
C SER A 196 -35.38 -2.27 -8.14
N ASP A 197 -35.65 -1.24 -8.95
CA ASP A 197 -36.89 -1.18 -9.78
C ASP A 197 -36.79 -1.99 -11.08
N ASN A 198 -35.59 -2.47 -11.47
CA ASN A 198 -35.36 -3.28 -12.65
C ASN A 198 -35.10 -4.77 -12.35
N GLY A 199 -35.41 -5.21 -11.14
CA GLY A 199 -35.13 -6.55 -10.60
C GLY A 199 -36.35 -7.47 -10.44
N ASP A 200 -37.39 -7.34 -11.28
CA ASP A 200 -38.49 -8.32 -11.43
C ASP A 200 -38.42 -9.02 -12.78
#